data_54f37866c205ebb6bb86cb15f8e7e296
#
_entry.id   54f37866c205ebb6bb86cb15f8e7e296
#
_cell.length_a   1.000
_cell.length_b   1.000
_cell.length_c   1.000
_cell.angle_alpha   90.00
_cell.angle_beta   90.00
_cell.angle_gamma   90.00
#
_symmetry.space_group_name_H-M   'P 1'
#
loop_
_entity.id
_entity.type
_entity.pdbx_description
1 polymer ?
#
loop_
_entity_poly.entity_id
_entity_poly.type
_entity_poly.pdbx_seq_one_letter_code
_entity_poly.pdbx_strand_id
1 'polypeptide(L)'
;YEADDIIGTVSKIVDMEDEFIATIVSSDKDLLQLISDEVDVKLLKSSGFIRMDKNEFFKTYGVEPKRMVDIKALMGDSSDNIPGVKGIGEKTAIKLLSEYGSLDNLYNNIDSISGKVKEKLLDGKNDAYMSYEIATIYKDVPIDFSLNDLKYNGVNKKEFAQILQELEFKSLLKKYNLLDDLEEKKIEVVEHKVELVDYKDFDFDRDFSYYIEIDQMGYSKGKILGIGFYNG
;
A
#
# COMPACT_ATOMS: atom_id res chain seq x y z
N TYR A 1 15.29 -1.83 -7.98
CA TYR A 1 15.01 -1.10 -6.75
C TYR A 1 13.52 -1.23 -6.39
N GLU A 2 13.22 -1.27 -5.14
CA GLU A 2 11.87 -1.30 -4.61
C GLU A 2 11.37 0.12 -4.24
N ALA A 3 10.07 0.24 -3.96
CA ALA A 3 9.51 1.53 -3.54
C ALA A 3 10.17 2.06 -2.27
N ASP A 4 10.52 1.18 -1.35
CA ASP A 4 11.17 1.50 -0.08
C ASP A 4 12.57 2.09 -0.26
N ASP A 5 13.32 1.62 -1.28
CA ASP A 5 14.61 2.17 -1.64
C ASP A 5 14.48 3.61 -2.15
N ILE A 6 13.44 3.88 -2.95
CA ILE A 6 13.14 5.23 -3.43
C ILE A 6 12.75 6.14 -2.25
N ILE A 7 11.86 5.67 -1.37
CA ILE A 7 11.45 6.41 -0.16
C ILE A 7 12.67 6.65 0.74
N GLY A 8 13.54 5.65 0.91
CA GLY A 8 14.77 5.76 1.68
C GLY A 8 15.74 6.78 1.09
N THR A 9 15.87 6.81 -0.25
CA THR A 9 16.71 7.78 -0.96
C THR A 9 16.18 9.20 -0.81
N VAL A 10 14.85 9.41 -0.97
CA VAL A 10 14.22 10.71 -0.73
C VAL A 10 14.39 11.16 0.71
N SER A 11 14.19 10.25 1.67
CA SER A 11 14.40 10.54 3.10
C SER A 11 15.83 11.00 3.39
N LYS A 12 16.83 10.35 2.78
CA LYS A 12 18.23 10.76 2.90
C LYS A 12 18.47 12.15 2.32
N ILE A 13 17.85 12.49 1.19
CA ILE A 13 17.96 13.83 0.59
C ILE A 13 17.35 14.87 1.54
N VAL A 14 16.18 14.59 2.12
CA VAL A 14 15.53 15.48 3.10
C VAL A 14 16.42 15.71 4.32
N ASP A 15 17.08 14.66 4.85
CA ASP A 15 18.01 14.79 5.98
C ASP A 15 19.27 15.63 5.66
N MET A 16 19.56 15.86 4.37
CA MET A 16 20.69 16.68 3.94
C MET A 16 20.32 18.15 3.66
N GLU A 17 19.03 18.47 3.66
CA GLU A 17 18.49 19.79 3.33
C GLU A 17 17.67 20.35 4.51
N ASP A 18 18.20 21.35 5.23
CA ASP A 18 17.60 21.92 6.44
C ASP A 18 16.21 22.58 6.25
N GLU A 19 15.79 22.78 5.00
CA GLU A 19 14.53 23.49 4.67
C GLU A 19 13.30 22.55 4.59
N PHE A 20 13.53 21.25 4.60
CA PHE A 20 12.45 20.27 4.37
C PHE A 20 12.27 19.32 5.55
N ILE A 21 11.02 18.94 5.74
CA ILE A 21 10.64 17.82 6.60
C ILE A 21 9.80 16.85 5.78
N ALA A 22 9.89 15.56 6.07
CA ALA A 22 9.11 14.55 5.38
C ALA A 22 8.24 13.73 6.34
N THR A 23 7.04 13.40 5.90
CA THR A 23 6.18 12.41 6.58
C THR A 23 5.92 11.26 5.61
N ILE A 24 6.46 10.08 5.91
CA ILE A 24 6.18 8.84 5.17
C ILE A 24 4.81 8.32 5.62
N VAL A 25 3.90 8.08 4.67
CA VAL A 25 2.57 7.53 4.96
C VAL A 25 2.49 6.11 4.43
N SER A 26 2.50 5.13 5.33
CA SER A 26 2.51 3.71 4.96
C SER A 26 1.90 2.82 6.04
N SER A 27 1.55 1.58 5.70
CA SER A 27 1.26 0.50 6.66
C SER A 27 2.49 -0.34 6.97
N ASP A 28 3.58 -0.14 6.23
CA ASP A 28 4.80 -0.91 6.36
C ASP A 28 5.67 -0.42 7.51
N LYS A 29 6.06 -1.35 8.38
CA LYS A 29 6.92 -1.06 9.53
C LYS A 29 8.40 -0.97 9.18
N ASP A 30 8.79 -1.44 8.02
CA ASP A 30 10.19 -1.40 7.58
C ASP A 30 10.66 0.02 7.38
N LEU A 31 9.76 0.88 6.95
CA LEU A 31 10.00 2.31 6.80
C LEU A 31 10.28 3.03 8.14
N LEU A 32 10.01 2.39 9.29
CA LEU A 32 10.37 2.95 10.59
C LEU A 32 11.89 3.10 10.78
N GLN A 33 12.71 2.36 10.03
CA GLN A 33 14.17 2.53 10.03
C GLN A 33 14.62 3.86 9.44
N LEU A 34 13.73 4.55 8.71
CA LEU A 34 14.00 5.83 8.04
C LEU A 34 13.73 7.05 8.92
N ILE A 35 13.13 6.87 10.10
CA ILE A 35 12.82 7.97 11.04
C ILE A 35 14.12 8.66 11.45
N SER A 36 14.13 9.98 11.30
CA SER A 36 15.25 10.87 11.64
C SER A 36 14.77 12.11 12.42
N ASP A 37 15.53 13.18 12.44
CA ASP A 37 15.08 14.47 12.99
C ASP A 37 14.10 15.15 12.04
N GLU A 38 14.28 14.96 10.71
CA GLU A 38 13.51 15.61 9.65
C GLU A 38 12.47 14.68 9.03
N VAL A 39 12.50 13.37 9.37
CA VAL A 39 11.61 12.35 8.77
C VAL A 39 10.83 11.63 9.85
N ASP A 40 9.50 11.65 9.75
CA ASP A 40 8.60 10.80 10.55
C ASP A 40 7.80 9.83 9.68
N VAL A 41 7.18 8.84 10.33
CA VAL A 41 6.30 7.86 9.66
C VAL A 41 4.90 7.96 10.24
N LYS A 42 3.92 8.16 9.37
CA LYS A 42 2.50 8.06 9.68
C LYS A 42 2.01 6.66 9.33
N LEU A 43 2.09 5.77 10.34
CA LEU A 43 1.79 4.35 10.17
C LEU A 43 0.28 4.11 10.19
N LEU A 44 -0.25 3.52 9.11
CA LEU A 44 -1.66 3.16 9.00
C LEU A 44 -1.93 1.86 9.77
N LYS A 45 -2.93 1.90 10.64
CA LYS A 45 -3.47 0.74 11.35
C LYS A 45 -4.98 0.66 11.14
N SER A 46 -5.59 -0.45 11.53
CA SER A 46 -7.05 -0.64 11.46
C SER A 46 -7.83 0.44 12.23
N SER A 47 -7.25 1.01 13.28
CA SER A 47 -7.82 2.09 14.09
C SER A 47 -7.52 3.51 13.56
N GLY A 48 -6.85 3.65 12.42
CA GLY A 48 -6.41 4.92 11.86
C GLY A 48 -4.90 5.08 11.83
N PHE A 49 -4.40 6.32 11.76
CA PHE A 49 -2.97 6.58 11.68
C PHE A 49 -2.34 6.80 13.06
N ILE A 50 -1.13 6.30 13.22
CA ILE A 50 -0.25 6.61 14.35
C ILE A 50 0.99 7.31 13.79
N ARG A 51 1.31 8.49 14.31
CA ARG A 51 2.56 9.17 13.97
C ARG A 51 3.69 8.58 14.79
N MET A 52 4.75 8.15 14.11
CA MET A 52 5.97 7.59 14.69
C MET A 52 7.12 8.53 14.36
N ASP A 53 7.48 9.37 15.32
CA ASP A 53 8.73 10.13 15.35
C ASP A 53 9.78 9.41 16.21
N LYS A 54 10.98 9.97 16.33
CA LYS A 54 12.05 9.40 17.16
C LYS A 54 11.60 9.11 18.60
N ASN A 55 10.84 10.01 19.20
CA ASN A 55 10.42 9.89 20.59
C ASN A 55 9.39 8.76 20.76
N GLU A 56 8.40 8.71 19.88
CA GLU A 56 7.37 7.66 19.93
C GLU A 56 7.94 6.29 19.58
N PHE A 57 8.88 6.25 18.63
CA PHE A 57 9.62 5.02 18.32
C PHE A 57 10.42 4.53 19.55
N PHE A 58 11.18 5.43 20.20
CA PHE A 58 11.96 5.09 21.38
C PHE A 58 11.06 4.62 22.54
N LYS A 59 9.92 5.27 22.77
CA LYS A 59 8.95 4.80 23.78
C LYS A 59 8.44 3.39 23.49
N THR A 60 8.24 3.09 22.20
CA THR A 60 7.67 1.79 21.75
C THR A 60 8.69 0.67 21.79
N TYR A 61 9.92 0.93 21.35
CA TYR A 61 10.94 -0.10 21.11
C TYR A 61 12.15 0.00 22.08
N GLY A 62 12.30 1.10 22.81
CA GLY A 62 13.41 1.30 23.75
C GLY A 62 14.78 1.46 23.09
N VAL A 63 14.82 1.62 21.78
CA VAL A 63 16.03 1.79 20.96
C VAL A 63 15.80 2.88 19.91
N GLU A 64 16.85 3.36 19.27
CA GLU A 64 16.73 4.37 18.21
C GLU A 64 16.15 3.76 16.91
N PRO A 65 15.47 4.57 16.06
CA PRO A 65 14.82 4.10 14.82
C PRO A 65 15.74 3.30 13.88
N LYS A 66 16.99 3.73 13.72
CA LYS A 66 18.00 3.01 12.91
C LYS A 66 18.23 1.55 13.34
N ARG A 67 17.79 1.18 14.54
CA ARG A 67 17.89 -0.18 15.10
C ARG A 67 16.72 -1.09 14.70
N MET A 68 15.76 -0.56 13.95
CA MET A 68 14.68 -1.38 13.41
C MET A 68 15.20 -2.52 12.54
N VAL A 69 16.26 -2.27 11.78
CA VAL A 69 16.95 -3.30 10.97
C VAL A 69 17.56 -4.39 11.87
N ASP A 70 18.24 -4.00 12.97
CA ASP A 70 18.80 -4.95 13.93
C ASP A 70 17.70 -5.81 14.60
N ILE A 71 16.54 -5.22 14.91
CA ILE A 71 15.39 -5.95 15.44
C ILE A 71 14.94 -7.01 14.43
N LYS A 72 14.75 -6.63 13.14
CA LYS A 72 14.36 -7.55 12.07
C LYS A 72 15.42 -8.61 11.80
N ALA A 73 16.69 -8.25 11.86
CA ALA A 73 17.79 -9.19 11.72
C ALA A 73 17.74 -10.33 12.77
N LEU A 74 17.32 -10.00 13.98
CA LEU A 74 17.21 -11.00 15.05
C LEU A 74 15.88 -11.77 15.03
N MET A 75 14.74 -11.07 14.87
CA MET A 75 13.44 -11.74 14.96
C MET A 75 12.97 -12.36 13.65
N GLY A 76 13.53 -11.92 12.51
CA GLY A 76 13.02 -12.26 11.19
C GLY A 76 11.73 -11.53 10.82
N ASP A 77 11.29 -11.73 9.58
CA ASP A 77 9.98 -11.31 9.10
C ASP A 77 9.42 -12.38 8.16
N SER A 78 8.32 -12.99 8.55
CA SER A 78 7.70 -14.05 7.75
C SER A 78 6.95 -13.53 6.53
N SER A 79 6.55 -12.26 6.50
CA SER A 79 5.90 -11.65 5.34
C SER A 79 6.88 -11.49 4.17
N ASP A 80 8.12 -11.16 4.48
CA ASP A 80 9.18 -10.92 3.50
C ASP A 80 10.16 -12.10 3.38
N ASN A 81 9.82 -13.22 4.02
CA ASN A 81 10.65 -14.42 4.04
C ASN A 81 12.07 -14.20 4.60
N ILE A 82 12.17 -13.26 5.55
CA ILE A 82 13.42 -12.98 6.27
C ILE A 82 13.56 -13.94 7.44
N PRO A 83 14.60 -14.79 7.50
CA PRO A 83 14.67 -15.90 8.47
C PRO A 83 14.86 -15.43 9.92
N GLY A 84 15.68 -14.42 10.15
CA GLY A 84 16.10 -14.05 11.50
C GLY A 84 16.82 -15.17 12.24
N VAL A 85 16.94 -15.04 13.54
CA VAL A 85 17.51 -16.08 14.43
C VAL A 85 16.37 -16.97 14.94
N LYS A 86 16.40 -18.25 14.60
CA LYS A 86 15.34 -19.20 14.97
C LYS A 86 15.08 -19.22 16.47
N GLY A 87 13.85 -18.86 16.85
CA GLY A 87 13.38 -18.83 18.22
C GLY A 87 13.79 -17.60 19.03
N ILE A 88 14.26 -16.54 18.36
CA ILE A 88 14.36 -15.18 18.88
C ILE A 88 13.16 -14.40 18.32
N GLY A 89 12.26 -13.96 19.18
CA GLY A 89 11.12 -13.12 18.78
C GLY A 89 11.35 -11.65 19.17
N GLU A 90 10.42 -10.79 18.75
CA GLU A 90 10.50 -9.33 18.92
C GLU A 90 10.90 -8.88 20.33
N LYS A 91 10.24 -9.40 21.38
CA LYS A 91 10.55 -9.04 22.77
C LYS A 91 11.99 -9.36 23.16
N THR A 92 12.52 -10.50 22.70
CA THR A 92 13.89 -10.90 22.99
C THR A 92 14.88 -10.06 22.20
N ALA A 93 14.59 -9.79 20.93
CA ALA A 93 15.39 -8.93 20.07
C ALA A 93 15.52 -7.52 20.66
N ILE A 94 14.38 -6.90 21.01
CA ILE A 94 14.35 -5.57 21.64
C ILE A 94 15.17 -5.55 22.95
N LYS A 95 15.01 -6.55 23.81
CA LYS A 95 15.77 -6.64 25.06
C LYS A 95 17.28 -6.69 24.81
N LEU A 96 17.70 -7.54 23.88
CA LEU A 96 19.11 -7.67 23.51
C LEU A 96 19.67 -6.37 22.95
N LEU A 97 18.92 -5.72 22.06
CA LEU A 97 19.38 -4.46 21.47
C LEU A 97 19.34 -3.28 22.44
N SER A 98 18.44 -3.28 23.41
CA SER A 98 18.47 -2.29 24.50
C SER A 98 19.71 -2.42 25.39
N GLU A 99 20.25 -3.65 25.53
CA GLU A 99 21.44 -3.93 26.33
C GLU A 99 22.74 -3.73 25.54
N TYR A 100 22.78 -4.22 24.29
CA TYR A 100 24.01 -4.23 23.46
C TYR A 100 24.04 -3.13 22.40
N GLY A 101 22.96 -2.46 22.10
CA GLY A 101 22.86 -1.31 21.20
C GLY A 101 22.81 -1.66 19.71
N SER A 102 23.47 -2.72 19.24
CA SER A 102 23.47 -3.15 17.82
C SER A 102 23.73 -4.63 17.65
N LEU A 103 23.42 -5.17 16.47
CA LEU A 103 23.72 -6.55 16.10
C LEU A 103 25.21 -6.86 16.23
N ASP A 104 26.07 -6.02 15.72
CA ASP A 104 27.54 -6.19 15.81
C ASP A 104 28.00 -6.22 17.27
N ASN A 105 27.53 -5.26 18.06
CA ASN A 105 27.94 -5.15 19.45
C ASN A 105 27.43 -6.34 20.29
N LEU A 106 26.24 -6.84 19.94
CA LEU A 106 25.67 -8.07 20.53
C LEU A 106 26.60 -9.27 20.28
N TYR A 107 27.03 -9.49 19.02
CA TYR A 107 27.92 -10.61 18.67
C TYR A 107 29.34 -10.43 19.18
N ASN A 108 29.82 -9.20 19.27
CA ASN A 108 31.12 -8.91 19.89
C ASN A 108 31.15 -9.22 21.39
N ASN A 109 29.99 -9.17 22.05
CA ASN A 109 29.82 -9.46 23.46
C ASN A 109 29.06 -10.78 23.72
N ILE A 110 29.04 -11.69 22.77
CA ILE A 110 28.27 -12.93 22.83
C ILE A 110 28.61 -13.80 24.07
N ASP A 111 29.84 -13.68 24.57
CA ASP A 111 30.30 -14.43 25.74
C ASP A 111 29.68 -13.93 27.05
N SER A 112 29.15 -12.73 27.09
CA SER A 112 28.40 -12.21 28.24
C SER A 112 26.98 -12.76 28.32
N ILE A 113 26.47 -13.33 27.23
CA ILE A 113 25.14 -13.94 27.16
C ILE A 113 25.25 -15.42 27.56
N SER A 114 24.27 -15.91 28.26
CA SER A 114 24.26 -17.30 28.75
C SER A 114 22.99 -18.06 28.36
N GLY A 115 23.04 -19.36 28.47
CA GLY A 115 21.91 -20.28 28.30
C GLY A 115 21.43 -20.38 26.85
N LYS A 116 20.17 -20.80 26.64
CA LYS A 116 19.59 -21.09 25.33
C LYS A 116 19.57 -19.92 24.37
N VAL A 117 19.60 -18.68 24.86
CA VAL A 117 19.66 -17.49 24.00
C VAL A 117 21.00 -17.40 23.30
N LYS A 118 22.11 -17.63 24.06
CA LYS A 118 23.45 -17.67 23.47
C LYS A 118 23.56 -18.75 22.40
N GLU A 119 23.10 -19.96 22.69
CA GLU A 119 23.13 -21.09 21.73
C GLU A 119 22.41 -20.71 20.42
N LYS A 120 21.18 -20.17 20.51
CA LYS A 120 20.42 -19.74 19.36
C LYS A 120 21.11 -18.64 18.55
N LEU A 121 21.70 -17.66 19.23
CA LEU A 121 22.42 -16.56 18.57
C LEU A 121 23.66 -17.08 17.83
N LEU A 122 24.40 -18.02 18.43
CA LEU A 122 25.57 -18.63 17.78
C LEU A 122 25.16 -19.47 16.56
N ASP A 123 24.13 -20.30 16.70
CA ASP A 123 23.62 -21.13 15.61
C ASP A 123 23.05 -20.30 14.46
N GLY A 124 22.33 -19.21 14.78
CA GLY A 124 21.68 -18.35 13.81
C GLY A 124 22.49 -17.12 13.37
N LYS A 125 23.80 -17.05 13.68
CA LYS A 125 24.60 -15.85 13.36
C LYS A 125 24.56 -15.46 11.90
N ASN A 126 24.75 -16.42 11.00
CA ASN A 126 24.76 -16.16 9.56
C ASN A 126 23.38 -15.71 9.07
N ASP A 127 22.31 -16.31 9.57
CA ASP A 127 20.95 -15.92 9.24
C ASP A 127 20.63 -14.50 9.73
N ALA A 128 21.14 -14.11 10.91
CA ALA A 128 20.99 -12.75 11.43
C ALA A 128 21.65 -11.71 10.52
N TYR A 129 22.89 -11.94 10.10
CA TYR A 129 23.59 -10.99 9.21
C TYR A 129 22.99 -10.94 7.81
N MET A 130 22.60 -12.09 7.25
CA MET A 130 21.86 -12.14 5.99
C MET A 130 20.53 -11.37 6.11
N SER A 131 19.79 -11.58 7.20
CA SER A 131 18.54 -10.87 7.46
C SER A 131 18.76 -9.37 7.62
N TYR A 132 19.85 -8.95 8.25
CA TYR A 132 20.23 -7.54 8.38
C TYR A 132 20.45 -6.91 7.00
N GLU A 133 21.18 -7.59 6.13
CA GLU A 133 21.47 -7.11 4.77
C GLU A 133 20.17 -6.97 3.95
N ILE A 134 19.31 -8.00 3.98
CA ILE A 134 18.04 -8.00 3.24
C ILE A 134 17.06 -6.94 3.77
N ALA A 135 16.96 -6.78 5.09
CA ALA A 135 16.03 -5.83 5.72
C ALA A 135 16.49 -4.38 5.62
N THR A 136 17.75 -4.12 5.20
CA THR A 136 18.28 -2.76 5.11
C THR A 136 17.83 -2.09 3.83
N ILE A 137 17.06 -1.02 3.96
CA ILE A 137 16.62 -0.19 2.83
C ILE A 137 17.81 0.51 2.19
N TYR A 138 17.95 0.37 0.87
CA TYR A 138 18.98 1.06 0.10
C TYR A 138 18.60 2.54 -0.11
N LYS A 139 19.55 3.45 0.15
CA LYS A 139 19.28 4.90 0.20
C LYS A 139 20.05 5.72 -0.85
N ASP A 140 20.54 5.06 -1.89
CA ASP A 140 21.35 5.70 -2.94
C ASP A 140 20.85 5.28 -4.34
N VAL A 141 19.52 5.24 -4.52
CA VAL A 141 18.89 4.97 -5.82
C VAL A 141 19.23 6.14 -6.76
N PRO A 142 19.72 5.88 -7.98
CA PRO A 142 20.04 6.93 -8.95
C PRO A 142 18.76 7.51 -9.55
N ILE A 143 18.07 8.37 -8.81
CA ILE A 143 16.89 9.11 -9.23
C ILE A 143 17.28 10.57 -9.54
N ASP A 144 16.77 11.08 -10.66
CA ASP A 144 17.03 12.44 -11.11
C ASP A 144 15.83 13.34 -10.80
N PHE A 145 15.85 13.97 -9.62
CA PHE A 145 14.84 14.97 -9.23
C PHE A 145 15.39 15.86 -8.11
N SER A 146 14.77 17.01 -7.91
CA SER A 146 14.98 17.85 -6.72
C SER A 146 13.71 17.89 -5.86
N LEU A 147 13.86 18.18 -4.55
CA LEU A 147 12.70 18.32 -3.65
C LEU A 147 11.74 19.43 -4.10
N ASN A 148 12.25 20.45 -4.78
CA ASN A 148 11.45 21.54 -5.35
C ASN A 148 10.53 21.07 -6.48
N ASP A 149 10.89 20.00 -7.22
CA ASP A 149 10.07 19.43 -8.28
C ASP A 149 8.83 18.71 -7.72
N LEU A 150 8.85 18.35 -6.43
CA LEU A 150 7.75 17.69 -5.73
C LEU A 150 6.68 18.67 -5.24
N LYS A 151 6.79 19.96 -5.58
CA LYS A 151 5.81 20.97 -5.17
C LYS A 151 4.42 20.61 -5.67
N TYR A 152 3.50 20.36 -4.75
CA TYR A 152 2.12 20.07 -5.08
C TYR A 152 1.38 21.34 -5.57
N ASN A 153 0.95 21.33 -6.81
CA ASN A 153 0.24 22.44 -7.46
C ASN A 153 -1.28 22.21 -7.55
N GLY A 154 -1.79 21.26 -6.83
CA GLY A 154 -3.18 20.82 -6.87
C GLY A 154 -3.44 19.69 -7.86
N VAL A 155 -4.68 19.23 -7.90
CA VAL A 155 -5.12 18.16 -8.82
C VAL A 155 -5.67 18.81 -10.09
N ASN A 156 -5.29 18.31 -11.26
CA ASN A 156 -5.99 18.61 -12.50
C ASN A 156 -7.39 17.97 -12.43
N LYS A 157 -8.38 18.73 -12.03
CA LYS A 157 -9.74 18.23 -11.79
C LYS A 157 -10.35 17.55 -13.01
N LYS A 158 -10.10 18.09 -14.21
CA LYS A 158 -10.64 17.55 -15.46
C LYS A 158 -10.07 16.16 -15.75
N GLU A 159 -8.75 16.01 -15.73
CA GLU A 159 -8.10 14.70 -15.92
C GLU A 159 -8.50 13.71 -14.83
N PHE A 160 -8.53 14.16 -13.58
CA PHE A 160 -8.93 13.30 -12.47
C PHE A 160 -10.38 12.83 -12.61
N ALA A 161 -11.30 13.72 -13.00
CA ALA A 161 -12.68 13.35 -13.28
C ALA A 161 -12.79 12.31 -14.41
N GLN A 162 -12.04 12.50 -15.51
CA GLN A 162 -12.01 11.56 -16.63
C GLN A 162 -11.52 10.17 -16.22
N ILE A 163 -10.40 10.10 -15.48
CA ILE A 163 -9.87 8.81 -14.97
C ILE A 163 -10.89 8.12 -14.06
N LEU A 164 -11.51 8.86 -13.13
CA LEU A 164 -12.53 8.30 -12.26
C LEU A 164 -13.77 7.82 -13.02
N GLN A 165 -14.12 8.49 -14.12
CA GLN A 165 -15.21 8.08 -14.99
C GLN A 165 -14.86 6.80 -15.77
N GLU A 166 -13.65 6.72 -16.34
CA GLU A 166 -13.17 5.52 -17.04
C GLU A 166 -13.12 4.29 -16.13
N LEU A 167 -12.70 4.49 -14.88
CA LEU A 167 -12.66 3.44 -13.86
C LEU A 167 -14.01 3.17 -13.18
N GLU A 168 -15.08 3.87 -13.61
CA GLU A 168 -16.43 3.78 -13.04
C GLU A 168 -16.52 4.09 -11.53
N PHE A 169 -15.63 4.90 -10.99
CA PHE A 169 -15.60 5.28 -9.57
C PHE A 169 -16.62 6.39 -9.23
N LYS A 170 -17.91 6.11 -9.45
CA LYS A 170 -19.02 7.05 -9.26
C LYS A 170 -19.06 7.68 -7.87
N SER A 171 -18.72 6.92 -6.81
CA SER A 171 -18.70 7.40 -5.44
C SER A 171 -17.61 8.45 -5.22
N LEU A 172 -16.43 8.29 -5.85
CA LEU A 172 -15.33 9.24 -5.77
C LEU A 172 -15.64 10.52 -6.55
N LEU A 173 -16.25 10.43 -7.73
CA LEU A 173 -16.71 11.59 -8.48
C LEU A 173 -17.64 12.48 -7.64
N LYS A 174 -18.60 11.87 -6.92
CA LYS A 174 -19.48 12.61 -5.99
C LYS A 174 -18.72 13.18 -4.81
N LYS A 175 -17.84 12.38 -4.17
CA LYS A 175 -17.07 12.78 -2.99
C LYS A 175 -16.20 14.00 -3.24
N TYR A 176 -15.59 14.08 -4.42
CA TYR A 176 -14.71 15.19 -4.80
C TYR A 176 -15.40 16.31 -5.58
N ASN A 177 -16.73 16.24 -5.76
CA ASN A 177 -17.53 17.21 -6.53
C ASN A 177 -17.00 17.44 -7.95
N LEU A 178 -16.70 16.34 -8.65
CA LEU A 178 -16.10 16.37 -9.99
C LEU A 178 -17.08 16.06 -11.12
N LEU A 179 -18.37 15.95 -10.83
CA LEU A 179 -19.38 15.64 -11.86
C LEU A 179 -19.49 16.75 -12.92
N ASP A 180 -19.34 18.01 -12.50
CA ASP A 180 -19.40 19.17 -13.38
C ASP A 180 -18.13 19.35 -14.22
N ASP A 181 -17.02 18.71 -13.84
CA ASP A 181 -15.75 18.73 -14.58
C ASP A 181 -15.69 17.70 -15.72
N LEU A 182 -16.70 16.81 -15.79
CA LEU A 182 -16.83 15.85 -16.87
C LEU A 182 -17.44 16.51 -18.10
N GLU A 183 -16.83 16.30 -19.25
CA GLU A 183 -17.50 16.62 -20.52
C GLU A 183 -18.73 15.70 -20.62
N GLU A 184 -19.89 16.31 -20.85
CA GLU A 184 -21.07 15.53 -21.23
C GLU A 184 -20.71 14.71 -22.47
N LYS A 185 -20.48 13.40 -22.31
CA LYS A 185 -20.52 12.51 -23.46
C LYS A 185 -21.92 12.71 -24.05
N LYS A 186 -22.00 13.40 -25.19
CA LYS A 186 -23.22 13.36 -25.99
C LYS A 186 -23.49 11.87 -26.25
N ILE A 187 -24.42 11.33 -25.49
CA ILE A 187 -24.97 10.03 -25.81
C ILE A 187 -25.62 10.26 -27.16
N GLU A 188 -25.04 9.73 -28.22
CA GLU A 188 -25.76 9.60 -29.49
C GLU A 188 -26.96 8.72 -29.14
N VAL A 189 -28.09 9.40 -28.99
CA VAL A 189 -29.37 8.69 -28.85
C VAL A 189 -29.62 8.10 -30.25
N VAL A 190 -29.23 6.85 -30.42
CA VAL A 190 -29.63 6.09 -31.58
C VAL A 190 -31.13 5.85 -31.40
N GLU A 191 -31.93 6.61 -32.14
CA GLU A 191 -33.37 6.34 -32.21
C GLU A 191 -33.57 4.98 -32.82
N HIS A 192 -33.82 4.00 -31.98
CA HIS A 192 -34.23 2.68 -32.45
C HIS A 192 -35.70 2.73 -32.83
N LYS A 193 -35.99 2.39 -34.07
CA LYS A 193 -37.36 2.22 -34.50
C LYS A 193 -37.92 0.94 -33.88
N VAL A 194 -38.88 1.08 -32.98
CA VAL A 194 -39.56 -0.06 -32.36
C VAL A 194 -40.80 -0.37 -33.19
N GLU A 195 -40.90 -1.60 -33.69
CA GLU A 195 -42.08 -2.08 -34.38
C GLU A 195 -42.73 -3.22 -33.59
N LEU A 196 -44.02 -3.18 -33.46
CA LEU A 196 -44.80 -4.29 -32.90
C LEU A 196 -45.00 -5.33 -34.03
N VAL A 197 -44.40 -6.48 -33.86
CA VAL A 197 -44.50 -7.58 -34.85
C VAL A 197 -45.12 -8.81 -34.19
N ASP A 198 -45.81 -9.63 -34.97
CA ASP A 198 -46.20 -10.98 -34.51
C ASP A 198 -44.90 -11.77 -34.33
N TYR A 199 -44.81 -12.58 -33.24
CA TYR A 199 -43.61 -13.41 -32.98
C TYR A 199 -43.25 -14.33 -34.15
N LYS A 200 -44.21 -14.65 -35.03
CA LYS A 200 -44.00 -15.49 -36.20
C LYS A 200 -43.25 -14.79 -37.34
N ASP A 201 -43.26 -13.47 -37.33
CA ASP A 201 -42.60 -12.64 -38.32
C ASP A 201 -41.18 -12.21 -37.90
N PHE A 202 -40.74 -12.61 -36.69
CA PHE A 202 -39.38 -12.37 -36.22
C PHE A 202 -38.42 -13.46 -36.70
N ASP A 203 -37.30 -13.05 -37.29
CA ASP A 203 -36.27 -13.97 -37.78
C ASP A 203 -35.41 -14.47 -36.60
N PHE A 204 -35.68 -15.66 -36.12
CA PHE A 204 -34.94 -16.34 -35.06
C PHE A 204 -33.71 -17.09 -35.55
N ASP A 205 -33.43 -17.11 -36.84
CA ASP A 205 -32.25 -17.80 -37.42
C ASP A 205 -30.97 -16.95 -37.35
N ARG A 206 -31.06 -15.71 -36.84
CA ARG A 206 -29.96 -14.80 -36.59
C ARG A 206 -29.70 -14.65 -35.13
N ASP A 207 -28.45 -14.19 -34.78
CA ASP A 207 -28.12 -13.78 -33.45
C ASP A 207 -29.02 -12.60 -33.04
N PHE A 208 -29.62 -12.67 -31.86
CA PHE A 208 -30.45 -11.62 -31.33
C PHE A 208 -30.31 -11.47 -29.82
N SER A 209 -30.53 -10.26 -29.32
CA SER A 209 -30.71 -9.97 -27.92
C SER A 209 -32.19 -9.90 -27.61
N TYR A 210 -32.59 -10.24 -26.37
CA TYR A 210 -33.95 -10.09 -25.95
C TYR A 210 -34.06 -9.50 -24.55
N TYR A 211 -35.18 -8.84 -24.30
CA TYR A 211 -35.54 -8.30 -22.98
C TYR A 211 -36.97 -8.73 -22.63
N ILE A 212 -37.17 -9.19 -21.42
CA ILE A 212 -38.48 -9.62 -20.94
C ILE A 212 -38.94 -8.61 -19.87
N GLU A 213 -40.07 -7.97 -20.15
CA GLU A 213 -40.76 -7.10 -19.18
C GLU A 213 -41.74 -7.93 -18.34
N ILE A 214 -41.69 -7.71 -17.03
CA ILE A 214 -42.58 -8.39 -16.06
C ILE A 214 -43.27 -7.38 -15.13
N ASP A 215 -44.46 -7.73 -14.61
CA ASP A 215 -45.33 -6.84 -13.83
C ASP A 215 -44.86 -6.62 -12.38
N GLN A 216 -43.86 -7.36 -11.89
CA GLN A 216 -43.35 -7.23 -10.52
C GLN A 216 -41.89 -7.69 -10.37
N MET A 217 -41.22 -7.23 -9.29
CA MET A 217 -39.87 -7.68 -8.94
C MET A 217 -39.92 -9.16 -8.52
N GLY A 218 -39.28 -10.04 -9.32
CA GLY A 218 -39.10 -11.46 -9.04
C GLY A 218 -39.57 -12.34 -10.21
N TYR A 219 -38.63 -12.83 -10.97
CA TYR A 219 -38.86 -13.61 -12.21
C TYR A 219 -39.72 -14.88 -12.03
N SER A 220 -39.77 -15.44 -10.81
CA SER A 220 -40.53 -16.67 -10.54
C SER A 220 -42.03 -16.46 -10.32
N LYS A 221 -42.50 -15.21 -10.15
CA LYS A 221 -43.89 -14.89 -9.79
C LYS A 221 -44.54 -13.81 -10.68
N GLY A 222 -43.71 -13.11 -11.48
CA GLY A 222 -44.19 -12.06 -12.35
C GLY A 222 -44.90 -12.62 -13.60
N LYS A 223 -45.87 -11.85 -14.12
CA LYS A 223 -46.44 -12.09 -15.43
C LYS A 223 -45.64 -11.34 -16.47
N ILE A 224 -45.35 -11.98 -17.58
CA ILE A 224 -44.67 -11.34 -18.71
C ILE A 224 -45.66 -10.33 -19.33
N LEU A 225 -45.24 -9.07 -19.38
CA LEU A 225 -45.97 -7.97 -20.01
C LEU A 225 -45.60 -7.83 -21.48
N GLY A 226 -44.37 -8.14 -21.82
CA GLY A 226 -43.86 -8.07 -23.19
C GLY A 226 -42.49 -8.66 -23.32
N ILE A 227 -42.09 -8.94 -24.54
CA ILE A 227 -40.73 -9.40 -24.90
C ILE A 227 -40.28 -8.53 -26.07
N GLY A 228 -39.17 -7.84 -25.86
CA GLY A 228 -38.47 -7.13 -26.93
C GLY A 228 -37.34 -7.97 -27.50
N PHE A 229 -37.18 -7.96 -28.80
CA PHE A 229 -36.11 -8.61 -29.53
C PHE A 229 -35.31 -7.55 -30.31
N TYR A 230 -34.01 -7.76 -30.43
CA TYR A 230 -33.12 -6.90 -31.20
C TYR A 230 -32.12 -7.79 -31.95
N ASN A 231 -32.02 -7.62 -33.25
CA ASN A 231 -31.19 -8.44 -34.15
C ASN A 231 -30.21 -7.63 -35.03
N GLY A 232 -29.87 -6.41 -34.60
CA GLY A 232 -28.88 -5.53 -35.23
C GLY A 232 -29.48 -4.49 -36.16
#